data_01dc3461f292121caf0ea16f6da25c82
#
_entry.id   01dc3461f292121caf0ea16f6da25c82
#
_cell.length_a   1.000
_cell.length_b   1.000
_cell.length_c   1.000
_cell.angle_alpha   90.00
_cell.angle_beta   90.00
_cell.angle_gamma   90.00
#
_symmetry.space_group_name_H-M   'P 1'
#
loop_
_entity.id
_entity.type
_entity.pdbx_description
1 polymer ?
#
loop_
_entity_poly.entity_id
_entity_poly.type
_entity_poly.pdbx_seq_one_letter_code
_entity_poly.pdbx_strand_id
1 'polypeptide(L)'
;MGVKREPKDYNWGKLEFNETLLLPRNFSPRNGRIQFFAIHHMIIPNREVSGVSANQRCYDTWIKEGRQASAHYGVDGDFVDQFVYDRNAAWANANYWANNNGIAVEHANATLDLPGTENDYVIDERTFFNGARLVAHGHLLYEINPKRNETVRRHSEFTSTACPGPYMNRNWNRYFDTMHDIYSTVKAGRNIETPSEPVRSEPQPAKVPLPQVAQEVLSGVWGNGTERVNRLMKAGYDANAVQRLVNELVAGGAANAKASIDAVAREVLQGLWGNGTDRRLRLQHAKFDPDAVQRRVNELLQG
;
A
#
# COMPACT_ATOMS: atom_id res chain seq x y z
N MET A 1 26.49 -30.65 9.33
CA MET A 1 26.38 -29.31 8.71
C MET A 1 24.90 -29.11 8.36
N GLY A 2 24.20 -28.20 9.04
CA GLY A 2 22.80 -27.90 8.70
C GLY A 2 22.70 -27.33 7.30
N VAL A 3 21.70 -27.75 6.54
CA VAL A 3 21.39 -27.19 5.23
C VAL A 3 21.12 -25.69 5.45
N LYS A 4 21.91 -24.84 4.79
CA LYS A 4 21.74 -23.39 4.83
C LYS A 4 20.45 -23.07 4.06
N ARG A 5 19.37 -22.76 4.77
CA ARG A 5 18.10 -22.36 4.16
C ARG A 5 18.21 -20.92 3.70
N GLU A 6 17.66 -20.64 2.54
CA GLU A 6 17.49 -19.29 2.02
C GLU A 6 16.01 -18.87 2.22
N PRO A 7 15.69 -17.57 2.27
CA PRO A 7 14.30 -17.11 2.44
C PRO A 7 13.31 -17.76 1.45
N LYS A 8 13.71 -17.96 0.21
CA LYS A 8 12.91 -18.64 -0.84
C LYS A 8 12.60 -20.11 -0.56
N ASP A 9 13.34 -20.76 0.35
CA ASP A 9 13.13 -22.17 0.71
C ASP A 9 11.95 -22.35 1.68
N TYR A 10 11.32 -21.26 2.14
CA TYR A 10 10.16 -21.32 3.01
C TYR A 10 8.87 -21.35 2.19
N ASN A 11 7.91 -22.10 2.68
CA ASN A 11 6.56 -22.06 2.15
C ASN A 11 5.86 -20.79 2.63
N TRP A 12 5.85 -19.78 1.77
CA TRP A 12 5.17 -18.49 2.03
C TRP A 12 3.64 -18.59 1.88
N GLY A 13 3.12 -19.75 1.44
CA GLY A 13 1.71 -19.94 1.13
C GLY A 13 1.30 -19.06 -0.06
N LYS A 14 0.34 -18.14 0.15
CA LYS A 14 -0.10 -17.19 -0.90
C LYS A 14 0.82 -15.97 -1.04
N LEU A 15 1.82 -15.81 -0.17
CA LEU A 15 2.75 -14.70 -0.25
C LEU A 15 3.72 -14.92 -1.39
N GLU A 16 3.74 -14.01 -2.36
CA GLU A 16 4.70 -14.02 -3.46
C GLU A 16 6.05 -13.48 -2.96
N PHE A 17 7.11 -14.22 -3.26
CA PHE A 17 8.46 -13.82 -2.92
C PHE A 17 9.30 -13.72 -4.20
N ASN A 18 9.83 -12.52 -4.47
CA ASN A 18 10.56 -12.20 -5.69
C ASN A 18 11.99 -11.73 -5.42
N GLU A 19 12.90 -12.10 -6.31
CA GLU A 19 14.29 -11.61 -6.36
C GLU A 19 14.53 -10.70 -7.59
N THR A 20 13.48 -10.25 -8.27
CA THR A 20 13.59 -9.47 -9.51
C THR A 20 14.09 -8.04 -9.30
N LEU A 21 13.97 -7.52 -8.08
CA LEU A 21 14.37 -6.16 -7.69
C LEU A 21 15.68 -6.12 -6.88
N LEU A 22 16.54 -7.13 -7.03
CA LEU A 22 17.85 -7.12 -6.36
C LEU A 22 18.69 -5.92 -6.80
N LEU A 23 19.19 -5.19 -5.81
CA LEU A 23 19.99 -4.00 -6.03
C LEU A 23 21.42 -4.37 -6.47
N PRO A 24 21.97 -3.71 -7.51
CA PRO A 24 23.35 -3.90 -7.91
C PRO A 24 24.36 -3.14 -7.03
N ARG A 25 23.88 -2.25 -6.15
CA ARG A 25 24.67 -1.37 -5.28
C ARG A 25 23.85 -0.95 -4.05
N ASN A 26 24.36 -0.05 -3.22
CA ASN A 26 23.74 0.49 -2.00
C ASN A 26 23.65 -0.54 -0.87
N PHE A 27 24.63 -1.42 -0.78
CA PHE A 27 24.82 -2.35 0.33
C PHE A 27 26.32 -2.58 0.56
N SER A 28 26.63 -3.17 1.70
CA SER A 28 28.00 -3.54 2.07
C SER A 28 28.06 -5.02 2.44
N PRO A 29 29.24 -5.68 2.41
CA PRO A 29 29.38 -6.97 3.04
C PRO A 29 28.94 -6.92 4.50
N ARG A 30 28.17 -7.89 4.96
CA ARG A 30 27.73 -7.97 6.34
C ARG A 30 28.88 -8.44 7.22
N ASN A 31 29.24 -7.66 8.23
CA ASN A 31 30.27 -7.99 9.21
C ASN A 31 29.67 -8.39 10.58
N GLY A 32 28.35 -8.39 10.71
CA GLY A 32 27.64 -8.74 11.93
C GLY A 32 26.81 -10.03 11.77
N ARG A 33 26.17 -10.42 12.86
CA ARG A 33 25.21 -11.54 12.89
C ARG A 33 23.79 -10.96 12.88
N ILE A 34 22.89 -11.54 12.11
CA ILE A 34 21.46 -11.15 12.13
C ILE A 34 20.88 -11.46 13.52
N GLN A 35 20.36 -10.44 14.18
CA GLN A 35 19.86 -10.49 15.56
C GLN A 35 18.43 -9.94 15.67
N PHE A 36 17.97 -9.12 14.71
CA PHE A 36 16.68 -8.45 14.76
C PHE A 36 16.18 -8.07 13.35
N PHE A 37 14.92 -7.70 13.31
CA PHE A 37 14.26 -7.11 12.15
C PHE A 37 13.92 -5.64 12.43
N ALA A 38 14.38 -4.74 11.58
CA ALA A 38 14.06 -3.31 11.63
C ALA A 38 12.86 -3.04 10.72
N ILE A 39 11.81 -2.47 11.30
CA ILE A 39 10.55 -2.19 10.62
C ILE A 39 10.53 -0.75 10.13
N HIS A 40 10.26 -0.61 8.83
CA HIS A 40 10.17 0.65 8.11
C HIS A 40 8.82 0.79 7.41
N HIS A 41 8.50 2.00 6.97
CA HIS A 41 7.46 2.28 6.01
C HIS A 41 8.02 3.09 4.83
N MET A 42 7.53 2.81 3.63
CA MET A 42 8.09 3.35 2.39
C MET A 42 7.77 4.82 2.14
N ILE A 43 6.68 5.35 2.72
CA ILE A 43 6.07 6.64 2.31
C ILE A 43 5.70 6.59 0.81
N ILE A 44 5.32 5.42 0.33
CA ILE A 44 4.93 5.16 -1.05
C ILE A 44 3.59 4.43 -1.03
N PRO A 45 2.58 4.91 -1.83
CA PRO A 45 1.30 4.22 -1.93
C PRO A 45 1.49 2.80 -2.47
N ASN A 46 0.78 1.85 -1.85
CA ASN A 46 0.77 0.46 -2.27
C ASN A 46 0.19 0.28 -3.68
N ARG A 47 0.37 -0.89 -4.24
CA ARG A 47 -0.11 -1.24 -5.59
C ARG A 47 -1.63 -1.14 -5.72
N GLU A 48 -2.37 -1.49 -4.69
CA GLU A 48 -3.84 -1.44 -4.70
C GLU A 48 -4.36 -0.01 -4.86
N VAL A 49 -3.71 0.95 -4.21
CA VAL A 49 -4.09 2.38 -4.26
C VAL A 49 -3.56 3.06 -5.52
N SER A 50 -2.30 2.80 -5.90
CA SER A 50 -1.62 3.55 -6.96
C SER A 50 -1.64 2.87 -8.33
N GLY A 51 -1.99 1.58 -8.39
CA GLY A 51 -1.86 0.74 -9.61
C GLY A 51 -0.43 0.38 -9.97
N VAL A 52 0.57 0.88 -9.22
CA VAL A 52 2.00 0.67 -9.47
C VAL A 52 2.66 0.06 -8.25
N SER A 53 3.54 -0.91 -8.43
CA SER A 53 4.27 -1.54 -7.34
C SER A 53 5.06 -0.53 -6.51
N ALA A 54 4.78 -0.48 -5.20
CA ALA A 54 5.56 0.32 -4.24
C ALA A 54 7.00 -0.20 -4.14
N ASN A 55 7.19 -1.52 -4.20
CA ASN A 55 8.52 -2.15 -4.22
C ASN A 55 9.34 -1.69 -5.41
N GLN A 56 8.74 -1.64 -6.63
CA GLN A 56 9.41 -1.12 -7.82
C GLN A 56 9.79 0.36 -7.66
N ARG A 57 8.93 1.16 -7.04
CA ARG A 57 9.22 2.59 -6.78
C ARG A 57 10.36 2.77 -5.79
N CYS A 58 10.44 1.95 -4.74
CA CYS A 58 11.60 1.94 -3.84
C CYS A 58 12.89 1.64 -4.62
N TYR A 59 12.89 0.60 -5.43
CA TYR A 59 14.02 0.25 -6.29
C TYR A 59 14.43 1.43 -7.19
N ASP A 60 13.46 2.04 -7.86
CA ASP A 60 13.70 3.17 -8.77
C ASP A 60 14.31 4.37 -8.04
N THR A 61 13.81 4.71 -6.86
CA THR A 61 14.33 5.78 -6.01
C THR A 61 15.80 5.53 -5.64
N TRP A 62 16.16 4.32 -5.29
CA TRP A 62 17.55 4.00 -4.91
C TRP A 62 18.52 3.88 -6.09
N ILE A 63 18.04 3.40 -7.23
CA ILE A 63 18.90 3.10 -8.38
C ILE A 63 18.80 4.16 -9.47
N LYS A 64 17.61 4.57 -9.89
CA LYS A 64 17.40 5.53 -10.98
C LYS A 64 17.55 6.97 -10.50
N GLU A 65 16.99 7.30 -9.32
CA GLU A 65 17.09 8.64 -8.75
C GLU A 65 18.37 8.84 -7.93
N GLY A 66 19.13 7.77 -7.67
CA GLY A 66 20.46 7.83 -7.07
C GLY A 66 20.50 8.01 -5.55
N ARG A 67 19.38 7.80 -4.84
CA ARG A 67 19.37 7.84 -3.37
C ARG A 67 20.24 6.73 -2.79
N GLN A 68 21.23 7.08 -1.98
CA GLN A 68 22.13 6.14 -1.32
C GLN A 68 21.47 5.51 -0.08
N ALA A 69 20.47 4.67 -0.32
CA ALA A 69 19.76 3.90 0.69
C ALA A 69 19.32 2.56 0.11
N SER A 70 18.90 1.64 0.96
CA SER A 70 18.31 0.35 0.59
C SER A 70 17.64 -0.29 1.79
N ALA A 71 16.84 -1.34 1.53
CA ALA A 71 16.35 -2.28 2.55
C ALA A 71 16.61 -3.72 2.08
N HIS A 72 16.38 -4.70 2.93
CA HIS A 72 16.48 -6.10 2.52
C HIS A 72 15.23 -6.53 1.78
N TYR A 73 14.06 -6.12 2.28
CA TYR A 73 12.76 -6.51 1.73
C TYR A 73 11.80 -5.33 1.65
N GLY A 74 10.92 -5.40 0.66
CA GLY A 74 9.72 -4.57 0.56
C GLY A 74 8.46 -5.43 0.54
N VAL A 75 7.41 -4.98 1.20
CA VAL A 75 6.10 -5.63 1.27
C VAL A 75 5.05 -4.68 0.72
N ASP A 76 4.32 -5.12 -0.31
CA ASP A 76 3.29 -4.37 -1.03
C ASP A 76 2.08 -5.29 -1.26
N GLY A 77 1.16 -5.33 -0.30
CA GLY A 77 0.04 -6.27 -0.30
C GLY A 77 0.52 -7.72 -0.17
N ASP A 78 0.24 -8.54 -1.19
CA ASP A 78 0.65 -9.93 -1.26
C ASP A 78 2.06 -10.14 -1.82
N PHE A 79 2.73 -9.06 -2.26
CA PHE A 79 4.03 -9.14 -2.90
C PHE A 79 5.15 -8.80 -1.91
N VAL A 80 6.14 -9.68 -1.84
CA VAL A 80 7.39 -9.44 -1.14
C VAL A 80 8.54 -9.51 -2.15
N ASP A 81 9.29 -8.43 -2.26
CA ASP A 81 10.48 -8.37 -3.09
C ASP A 81 11.73 -8.26 -2.22
N GLN A 82 12.76 -9.04 -2.55
CA GLN A 82 14.07 -8.91 -1.95
C GLN A 82 14.91 -7.90 -2.75
N PHE A 83 15.41 -6.86 -2.06
CA PHE A 83 16.29 -5.85 -2.64
C PHE A 83 17.77 -6.11 -2.35
N VAL A 84 18.08 -6.62 -1.16
CA VAL A 84 19.44 -6.92 -0.73
C VAL A 84 19.47 -8.31 -0.11
N TYR A 85 20.40 -9.14 -0.54
CA TYR A 85 20.59 -10.45 0.07
C TYR A 85 20.94 -10.33 1.54
N ASP A 86 20.40 -11.20 2.38
CA ASP A 86 20.59 -11.19 3.84
C ASP A 86 22.06 -11.34 4.27
N ARG A 87 22.89 -11.93 3.42
CA ARG A 87 24.36 -12.00 3.63
C ARG A 87 25.06 -10.64 3.53
N ASN A 88 24.39 -9.63 3.01
CA ASN A 88 24.86 -8.25 2.92
C ASN A 88 24.16 -7.37 3.96
N ALA A 89 24.70 -6.21 4.24
CA ALA A 89 24.13 -5.17 5.08
C ALA A 89 23.45 -4.12 4.20
N ALA A 90 22.13 -4.01 4.24
CA ALA A 90 21.40 -2.93 3.58
C ALA A 90 21.67 -1.59 4.30
N TRP A 91 21.64 -0.50 3.53
CA TRP A 91 21.84 0.87 4.06
C TRP A 91 20.49 1.48 4.48
N ALA A 92 19.84 0.87 5.47
CA ALA A 92 18.47 1.18 5.87
C ALA A 92 18.37 2.07 7.10
N ASN A 93 19.23 1.84 8.10
CA ASN A 93 18.97 2.31 9.46
C ASN A 93 19.74 3.60 9.82
N ALA A 94 20.50 4.18 8.88
CA ALA A 94 21.44 5.28 9.16
C ALA A 94 22.35 5.00 10.37
N ASN A 95 22.60 3.73 10.67
CA ASN A 95 23.37 3.24 11.80
C ASN A 95 24.18 2.01 11.39
N TYR A 96 25.48 2.10 11.47
CA TYR A 96 26.38 1.03 11.01
C TYR A 96 26.12 -0.30 11.73
N TRP A 97 26.00 -0.27 13.06
CA TRP A 97 25.73 -1.50 13.82
C TRP A 97 24.38 -2.12 13.42
N ALA A 98 23.34 -1.29 13.33
CA ALA A 98 22.01 -1.76 12.96
C ALA A 98 21.96 -2.36 11.54
N ASN A 99 22.65 -1.73 10.57
CA ASN A 99 22.74 -2.25 9.21
C ASN A 99 23.43 -3.62 9.17
N ASN A 100 24.46 -3.84 9.98
CA ASN A 100 25.22 -5.09 10.01
C ASN A 100 24.54 -6.20 10.82
N ASN A 101 23.65 -5.88 11.76
CA ASN A 101 23.04 -6.86 12.66
C ASN A 101 21.52 -7.02 12.48
N GLY A 102 20.91 -6.27 11.60
CA GLY A 102 19.48 -6.33 11.33
C GLY A 102 19.12 -6.66 9.89
N ILE A 103 17.89 -7.11 9.70
CA ILE A 103 17.18 -7.19 8.43
C ILE A 103 16.17 -6.06 8.40
N ALA A 104 16.22 -5.20 7.39
CA ALA A 104 15.30 -4.08 7.22
C ALA A 104 14.13 -4.48 6.32
N VAL A 105 12.90 -4.20 6.77
CA VAL A 105 11.66 -4.53 6.06
C VAL A 105 10.84 -3.27 5.86
N GLU A 106 10.65 -2.89 4.63
CA GLU A 106 9.84 -1.75 4.19
C GLU A 106 8.39 -2.17 3.94
N HIS A 107 7.43 -1.36 4.40
CA HIS A 107 6.01 -1.60 4.21
C HIS A 107 5.40 -0.49 3.36
N ALA A 108 4.70 -0.86 2.29
CA ALA A 108 3.94 0.08 1.47
C ALA A 108 2.78 0.70 2.27
N ASN A 109 2.40 1.91 1.92
CA ASN A 109 1.34 2.64 2.60
C ASN A 109 0.03 2.62 1.79
N ALA A 110 -1.10 2.45 2.46
CA ALA A 110 -2.42 2.63 1.86
C ALA A 110 -2.79 4.11 1.73
N THR A 111 -2.28 4.94 2.65
CA THR A 111 -2.44 6.41 2.60
C THR A 111 -1.12 7.08 2.86
N LEU A 112 -0.96 8.30 2.34
CA LEU A 112 0.14 9.18 2.69
C LEU A 112 -0.34 10.25 3.67
N ASP A 113 0.59 10.79 4.46
CA ASP A 113 0.31 11.93 5.30
C ASP A 113 0.07 13.17 4.42
N LEU A 114 -1.04 13.84 4.67
CA LEU A 114 -1.37 15.10 4.02
C LEU A 114 -1.34 16.20 5.08
N PRO A 115 -0.73 17.36 4.82
CA PRO A 115 -0.70 18.46 5.77
C PRO A 115 -2.08 18.80 6.31
N GLY A 116 -2.25 18.78 7.64
CA GLY A 116 -3.52 19.07 8.32
C GLY A 116 -4.53 17.93 8.34
N THR A 117 -4.14 16.72 7.99
CA THR A 117 -4.97 15.51 8.11
C THR A 117 -4.35 14.52 9.09
N GLU A 118 -5.20 13.69 9.71
CA GLU A 118 -4.75 12.54 10.54
C GLU A 118 -4.44 11.31 9.68
N ASN A 119 -4.08 11.50 8.42
CA ASN A 119 -3.65 10.40 7.53
C ASN A 119 -2.25 9.95 7.93
N ASP A 120 -2.21 9.04 8.85
CA ASP A 120 -1.05 8.56 9.57
C ASP A 120 -0.19 7.56 8.80
N TYR A 121 -0.04 7.70 7.49
CA TYR A 121 0.69 6.71 6.67
C TYR A 121 0.15 5.30 6.92
N VAL A 122 -1.16 5.12 6.80
CA VAL A 122 -1.84 3.85 7.04
C VAL A 122 -1.19 2.75 6.21
N ILE A 123 -0.95 1.62 6.83
CA ILE A 123 -0.56 0.38 6.18
C ILE A 123 -1.79 -0.52 6.15
N ASP A 124 -2.18 -1.00 4.97
CA ASP A 124 -3.34 -1.89 4.84
C ASP A 124 -3.11 -3.24 5.53
N GLU A 125 -4.20 -3.93 5.83
CA GLU A 125 -4.16 -5.19 6.58
C GLU A 125 -3.35 -6.29 5.88
N ARG A 126 -3.34 -6.29 4.55
CA ARG A 126 -2.62 -7.30 3.76
C ARG A 126 -1.11 -7.05 3.81
N THR A 127 -0.67 -5.82 3.60
CA THR A 127 0.74 -5.41 3.76
C THR A 127 1.20 -5.60 5.21
N PHE A 128 0.37 -5.23 6.17
CA PHE A 128 0.66 -5.37 7.61
C PHE A 128 0.86 -6.85 8.00
N PHE A 129 -0.08 -7.71 7.60
CA PHE A 129 -0.04 -9.13 7.89
C PHE A 129 1.14 -9.83 7.20
N ASN A 130 1.36 -9.55 5.92
CA ASN A 130 2.43 -10.18 5.16
C ASN A 130 3.82 -9.68 5.60
N GLY A 131 3.94 -8.43 6.05
CA GLY A 131 5.15 -7.94 6.71
C GLY A 131 5.44 -8.67 8.02
N ALA A 132 4.44 -8.84 8.87
CA ALA A 132 4.55 -9.63 10.10
C ALA A 132 4.90 -11.10 9.80
N ARG A 133 4.33 -11.67 8.74
CA ARG A 133 4.61 -13.02 8.25
C ARG A 133 6.05 -13.18 7.78
N LEU A 134 6.56 -12.24 6.99
CA LEU A 134 7.96 -12.22 6.56
C LEU A 134 8.89 -12.21 7.78
N VAL A 135 8.63 -11.35 8.75
CA VAL A 135 9.43 -11.24 9.98
C VAL A 135 9.37 -12.53 10.80
N ALA A 136 8.20 -13.17 10.91
CA ALA A 136 8.05 -14.46 11.59
C ALA A 136 8.88 -15.57 10.94
N HIS A 137 8.83 -15.68 9.61
CA HIS A 137 9.65 -16.64 8.86
C HIS A 137 11.14 -16.34 9.00
N GLY A 138 11.54 -15.08 9.00
CA GLY A 138 12.92 -14.69 9.25
C GLY A 138 13.40 -15.10 10.65
N HIS A 139 12.56 -14.97 11.69
CA HIS A 139 12.89 -15.48 13.04
C HIS A 139 13.11 -16.98 13.04
N LEU A 140 12.32 -17.74 12.28
CA LEU A 140 12.52 -19.19 12.12
C LEU A 140 13.79 -19.50 11.34
N LEU A 141 14.04 -18.76 10.24
CA LEU A 141 15.21 -18.95 9.37
C LEU A 141 16.54 -18.75 10.13
N TYR A 142 16.59 -17.72 10.97
CA TYR A 142 17.79 -17.34 11.72
C TYR A 142 17.82 -17.88 13.16
N GLU A 143 16.85 -18.72 13.52
CA GLU A 143 16.73 -19.32 14.85
C GLU A 143 16.69 -18.27 15.97
N ILE A 144 16.05 -17.13 15.71
CA ILE A 144 15.88 -16.03 16.66
C ILE A 144 14.57 -16.23 17.42
N ASN A 145 14.61 -16.21 18.74
CA ASN A 145 13.36 -16.21 19.52
C ASN A 145 12.76 -14.80 19.52
N PRO A 146 11.47 -14.66 19.14
CA PRO A 146 10.82 -13.34 19.10
C PRO A 146 10.78 -12.66 20.46
N LYS A 147 11.21 -11.40 20.49
CA LYS A 147 11.14 -10.52 21.66
C LYS A 147 10.83 -9.09 21.19
N ARG A 148 9.74 -8.54 21.73
CA ARG A 148 9.31 -7.17 21.40
C ARG A 148 10.37 -6.16 21.81
N ASN A 149 10.68 -5.20 20.91
CA ASN A 149 11.70 -4.17 21.10
C ASN A 149 13.15 -4.69 21.26
N GLU A 150 13.38 -5.99 21.10
CA GLU A 150 14.73 -6.56 21.05
C GLU A 150 15.02 -7.16 19.66
N THR A 151 14.17 -8.09 19.20
CA THR A 151 14.34 -8.78 17.93
C THR A 151 13.39 -8.29 16.83
N VAL A 152 12.37 -7.50 17.19
CA VAL A 152 11.55 -6.70 16.27
C VAL A 152 11.64 -5.26 16.76
N ARG A 153 12.22 -4.38 15.95
CA ARG A 153 12.62 -3.03 16.34
C ARG A 153 12.14 -1.99 15.31
N ARG A 154 11.86 -0.80 15.77
CA ARG A 154 11.53 0.34 14.89
C ARG A 154 12.80 0.98 14.35
N HIS A 155 12.74 1.52 13.13
CA HIS A 155 13.84 2.34 12.60
C HIS A 155 14.23 3.49 13.54
N SER A 156 13.25 4.14 14.15
CA SER A 156 13.46 5.25 15.11
C SER A 156 14.26 4.88 16.36
N GLU A 157 14.49 3.59 16.62
CA GLU A 157 15.35 3.15 17.73
C GLU A 157 16.86 3.23 17.40
N PHE A 158 17.21 3.46 16.13
CA PHE A 158 18.60 3.49 15.65
C PHE A 158 19.06 4.88 15.24
N THR A 159 18.14 5.75 14.87
CA THR A 159 18.42 7.11 14.41
C THR A 159 17.22 8.02 14.63
N SER A 160 17.43 9.34 14.61
CA SER A 160 16.34 10.32 14.71
C SER A 160 15.52 10.33 13.43
N THR A 161 14.36 9.69 13.44
CA THR A 161 13.42 9.58 12.31
C THR A 161 11.99 9.33 12.79
N ALA A 162 11.00 9.74 12.02
CA ALA A 162 9.60 9.40 12.26
C ALA A 162 9.24 7.95 11.83
N CYS A 163 10.10 7.28 11.04
CA CYS A 163 9.89 5.91 10.58
C CYS A 163 9.86 4.93 11.77
N PRO A 164 8.93 3.96 11.84
CA PRO A 164 8.01 3.48 10.79
C PRO A 164 6.65 4.20 10.72
N GLY A 165 6.57 5.42 11.18
CA GLY A 165 5.39 6.28 11.07
C GLY A 165 4.35 6.08 12.16
N PRO A 166 3.40 7.03 12.29
CA PRO A 166 2.41 7.05 13.37
C PRO A 166 1.51 5.81 13.36
N TYR A 167 1.05 5.34 12.19
CA TYR A 167 0.21 4.15 12.09
C TYR A 167 0.89 2.91 12.68
N MET A 168 2.13 2.61 12.25
CA MET A 168 2.87 1.45 12.76
C MET A 168 3.16 1.61 14.25
N ASN A 169 3.48 2.82 14.72
CA ASN A 169 3.75 3.08 16.13
C ASN A 169 2.52 2.79 17.02
N ARG A 170 1.31 3.21 16.60
CA ARG A 170 0.07 2.90 17.34
C ARG A 170 -0.27 1.41 17.29
N ASN A 171 0.04 0.74 16.19
CA ASN A 171 -0.23 -0.68 15.99
C ASN A 171 0.96 -1.59 16.35
N TRP A 172 1.98 -1.09 17.05
CA TRP A 172 3.22 -1.82 17.31
C TRP A 172 3.01 -3.14 18.06
N ASN A 173 2.19 -3.11 19.10
CA ASN A 173 1.86 -4.32 19.86
C ASN A 173 1.15 -5.33 18.97
N ARG A 174 0.15 -4.88 18.21
CA ARG A 174 -0.59 -5.72 17.26
C ARG A 174 0.33 -6.32 16.20
N TYR A 175 1.29 -5.54 15.67
CA TYR A 175 2.26 -6.06 14.69
C TYR A 175 3.11 -7.19 15.28
N PHE A 176 3.64 -6.98 16.47
CA PHE A 176 4.42 -8.00 17.16
C PHE A 176 3.57 -9.23 17.49
N ASP A 177 2.36 -9.06 18.01
CA ASP A 177 1.48 -10.16 18.40
C ASP A 177 1.08 -10.99 17.16
N THR A 178 0.72 -10.33 16.04
CA THR A 178 0.48 -10.99 14.75
C THR A 178 1.69 -11.81 14.30
N MET A 179 2.88 -11.21 14.32
CA MET A 179 4.13 -11.88 13.96
C MET A 179 4.40 -13.09 14.86
N HIS A 180 4.24 -12.95 16.18
CA HIS A 180 4.49 -13.99 17.16
C HIS A 180 3.51 -15.18 17.02
N ASP A 181 2.25 -14.90 16.73
CA ASP A 181 1.24 -15.93 16.47
C ASP A 181 1.58 -16.74 15.22
N ILE A 182 1.97 -16.05 14.15
CA ILE A 182 2.45 -16.70 12.92
C ILE A 182 3.69 -17.55 13.20
N TYR A 183 4.70 -16.98 13.88
CA TYR A 183 5.91 -17.71 14.27
C TYR A 183 5.57 -18.99 15.05
N SER A 184 4.71 -18.90 16.05
CA SER A 184 4.32 -20.02 16.91
C SER A 184 3.54 -21.08 16.14
N THR A 185 2.67 -20.66 15.22
CA THR A 185 1.87 -21.53 14.35
C THR A 185 2.77 -22.34 13.42
N VAL A 186 3.69 -21.66 12.71
CA VAL A 186 4.61 -22.32 11.77
C VAL A 186 5.62 -23.19 12.50
N LYS A 187 6.15 -22.74 13.63
CA LYS A 187 7.06 -23.53 14.47
C LYS A 187 6.44 -24.83 14.96
N ALA A 188 5.14 -24.82 15.22
CA ALA A 188 4.37 -26.01 15.59
C ALA A 188 3.98 -26.89 14.39
N GLY A 189 4.44 -26.59 13.18
CA GLY A 189 4.11 -27.35 11.96
C GLY A 189 2.67 -27.17 11.47
N ARG A 190 1.97 -26.14 11.94
CA ARG A 190 0.61 -25.80 11.52
C ARG A 190 0.61 -24.81 10.34
N ASN A 191 -0.40 -24.90 9.50
CA ASN A 191 -0.60 -23.92 8.43
C ASN A 191 -1.03 -22.57 9.01
N ILE A 192 -0.56 -21.49 8.39
CA ILE A 192 -1.02 -20.14 8.65
C ILE A 192 -2.38 -19.98 7.98
N GLU A 193 -3.42 -19.66 8.74
CA GLU A 193 -4.61 -19.08 8.18
C GLU A 193 -4.27 -17.63 7.80
N THR A 194 -4.11 -17.37 6.51
CA THR A 194 -4.12 -15.98 6.05
C THR A 194 -5.44 -15.37 6.50
N PRO A 195 -5.47 -14.13 7.02
CA PRO A 195 -6.73 -13.44 7.19
C PRO A 195 -7.51 -13.65 5.89
N SER A 196 -8.67 -14.28 6.00
CA SER A 196 -9.58 -14.36 4.85
C SER A 196 -9.59 -12.96 4.28
N GLU A 197 -9.37 -12.83 2.97
CA GLU A 197 -9.64 -11.55 2.31
C GLU A 197 -10.90 -11.01 2.98
N PRO A 198 -10.93 -9.73 3.44
CA PRO A 198 -12.17 -9.19 3.96
C PRO A 198 -13.17 -9.65 2.92
N VAL A 199 -14.09 -10.54 3.35
CA VAL A 199 -14.98 -11.31 2.46
C VAL A 199 -15.28 -10.38 1.33
N ARG A 200 -14.80 -10.68 0.13
CA ARG A 200 -15.14 -9.91 -1.05
C ARG A 200 -16.65 -9.94 -0.98
N SER A 201 -17.19 -8.92 -0.31
CA SER A 201 -18.63 -8.73 -0.27
C SER A 201 -19.05 -9.01 -1.69
N GLU A 202 -20.06 -9.85 -1.88
CA GLU A 202 -20.68 -10.20 -3.13
C GLU A 202 -20.45 -9.11 -4.17
N PRO A 203 -20.16 -9.39 -5.44
CA PRO A 203 -19.61 -8.45 -6.41
C PRO A 203 -20.16 -7.06 -6.11
N GLN A 204 -19.31 -6.20 -5.58
CA GLN A 204 -19.75 -4.87 -5.11
C GLN A 204 -20.53 -4.27 -6.29
N PRO A 205 -21.75 -3.83 -6.09
CA PRO A 205 -22.51 -3.20 -7.16
C PRO A 205 -21.57 -2.17 -7.78
N ALA A 206 -21.37 -2.28 -9.08
CA ALA A 206 -20.32 -1.58 -9.85
C ALA A 206 -20.06 -0.21 -9.26
N LYS A 207 -18.81 0.00 -8.81
CA LYS A 207 -18.39 1.17 -7.98
C LYS A 207 -19.06 2.43 -8.54
N VAL A 208 -19.82 3.13 -7.73
CA VAL A 208 -20.52 4.34 -8.18
C VAL A 208 -19.50 5.30 -8.79
N PRO A 209 -19.69 5.83 -9.99
CA PRO A 209 -18.70 6.71 -10.62
C PRO A 209 -18.41 7.95 -9.78
N LEU A 210 -17.15 8.40 -9.74
CA LEU A 210 -16.70 9.53 -8.92
C LEU A 210 -17.58 10.80 -9.04
N PRO A 211 -18.08 11.20 -10.23
CA PRO A 211 -18.99 12.35 -10.34
C PRO A 211 -20.31 12.15 -9.63
N GLN A 212 -20.84 10.95 -9.61
CA GLN A 212 -22.06 10.63 -8.84
C GLN A 212 -21.77 10.67 -7.34
N VAL A 213 -20.64 10.14 -6.89
CA VAL A 213 -20.19 10.24 -5.50
C VAL A 213 -20.02 11.70 -5.08
N ALA A 214 -19.49 12.56 -5.96
CA ALA A 214 -19.37 13.98 -5.70
C ALA A 214 -20.75 14.66 -5.55
N GLN A 215 -21.75 14.26 -6.31
CA GLN A 215 -23.14 14.70 -6.14
C GLN A 215 -23.76 14.23 -4.81
N GLU A 216 -23.48 12.98 -4.43
CA GLU A 216 -23.91 12.41 -3.15
C GLU A 216 -23.26 13.15 -1.97
N VAL A 217 -21.99 13.58 -2.13
CA VAL A 217 -21.31 14.44 -1.14
C VAL A 217 -22.03 15.77 -1.02
N LEU A 218 -22.41 16.42 -2.13
CA LEU A 218 -23.16 17.67 -2.13
C LEU A 218 -24.55 17.54 -1.51
N SER A 219 -25.18 16.40 -1.64
CA SER A 219 -26.48 16.10 -1.01
C SER A 219 -26.37 15.65 0.45
N GLY A 220 -25.14 15.57 1.02
CA GLY A 220 -24.92 15.25 2.43
C GLY A 220 -24.90 13.76 2.78
N VAL A 221 -25.06 12.85 1.80
CA VAL A 221 -25.10 11.38 2.02
C VAL A 221 -23.84 10.86 2.71
N TRP A 222 -22.70 11.47 2.41
CA TRP A 222 -21.40 11.05 2.93
C TRP A 222 -20.97 11.71 4.24
N GLY A 223 -21.82 12.57 4.84
CA GLY A 223 -21.49 13.36 6.03
C GLY A 223 -20.54 14.52 5.73
N ASN A 224 -19.88 15.07 6.78
CA ASN A 224 -19.03 16.25 6.67
C ASN A 224 -17.63 16.03 7.26
N GLY A 225 -16.67 16.85 6.83
CA GLY A 225 -15.32 16.88 7.40
C GLY A 225 -14.62 15.52 7.37
N THR A 226 -13.98 15.14 8.46
CA THR A 226 -13.22 13.90 8.61
C THR A 226 -14.08 12.65 8.45
N GLU A 227 -15.34 12.71 8.91
CA GLU A 227 -16.28 11.58 8.76
C GLU A 227 -16.53 11.26 7.29
N ARG A 228 -16.74 12.28 6.45
CA ARG A 228 -16.91 12.11 5.01
C ARG A 228 -15.70 11.44 4.37
N VAL A 229 -14.50 11.92 4.71
CA VAL A 229 -13.24 11.36 4.19
C VAL A 229 -13.12 9.88 4.55
N ASN A 230 -13.39 9.54 5.82
CA ASN A 230 -13.32 8.16 6.30
C ASN A 230 -14.35 7.25 5.62
N ARG A 231 -15.59 7.73 5.40
CA ARG A 231 -16.64 6.96 4.71
C ARG A 231 -16.28 6.73 3.24
N LEU A 232 -15.78 7.75 2.54
CA LEU A 232 -15.34 7.64 1.15
C LEU A 232 -14.18 6.63 1.01
N MET A 233 -13.17 6.73 1.87
CA MET A 233 -12.04 5.79 1.88
C MET A 233 -12.49 4.36 2.20
N LYS A 234 -13.36 4.17 3.20
CA LYS A 234 -13.92 2.86 3.55
C LYS A 234 -14.72 2.25 2.39
N ALA A 235 -15.37 3.07 1.58
CA ALA A 235 -16.05 2.65 0.35
C ALA A 235 -15.09 2.51 -0.85
N GLY A 236 -13.78 2.73 -0.63
CA GLY A 236 -12.75 2.57 -1.65
C GLY A 236 -12.64 3.70 -2.65
N TYR A 237 -13.11 4.91 -2.31
CA TYR A 237 -12.97 6.10 -3.14
C TYR A 237 -11.76 6.93 -2.72
N ASP A 238 -11.09 7.55 -3.68
CA ASP A 238 -10.13 8.62 -3.41
C ASP A 238 -10.89 9.89 -2.98
N ALA A 239 -10.88 10.18 -1.68
CA ALA A 239 -11.57 11.31 -1.11
C ALA A 239 -11.11 12.67 -1.69
N ASN A 240 -9.85 12.78 -2.12
CA ASN A 240 -9.32 13.99 -2.75
C ASN A 240 -9.83 14.13 -4.19
N ALA A 241 -9.91 13.03 -4.94
CA ALA A 241 -10.52 13.05 -6.28
C ALA A 241 -11.99 13.43 -6.20
N VAL A 242 -12.72 12.87 -5.24
CA VAL A 242 -14.12 13.27 -4.97
C VAL A 242 -14.21 14.75 -4.60
N GLN A 243 -13.32 15.25 -3.71
CA GLN A 243 -13.34 16.66 -3.30
C GLN A 243 -13.02 17.63 -4.45
N ARG A 244 -12.11 17.26 -5.35
CA ARG A 244 -11.87 18.08 -6.57
C ARG A 244 -13.14 18.21 -7.39
N LEU A 245 -13.85 17.12 -7.65
CA LEU A 245 -15.10 17.11 -8.39
C LEU A 245 -16.21 17.90 -7.65
N VAL A 246 -16.29 17.77 -6.33
CA VAL A 246 -17.20 18.59 -5.50
C VAL A 246 -16.92 20.09 -5.70
N ASN A 247 -15.65 20.49 -5.64
CA ASN A 247 -15.25 21.88 -5.84
C ASN A 247 -15.57 22.37 -7.26
N GLU A 248 -15.35 21.55 -8.27
CA GLU A 248 -15.72 21.84 -9.67
C GLU A 248 -17.23 22.03 -9.83
N LEU A 249 -18.02 21.15 -9.21
CA LEU A 249 -19.49 21.24 -9.23
C LEU A 249 -20.01 22.49 -8.50
N VAL A 250 -19.39 22.87 -7.39
CA VAL A 250 -19.76 24.08 -6.61
C VAL A 250 -19.35 25.36 -7.33
N ALA A 251 -18.18 25.38 -7.98
CA ALA A 251 -17.68 26.55 -8.71
C ALA A 251 -18.50 26.90 -9.98
N GLY A 252 -19.46 26.05 -10.35
CA GLY A 252 -20.49 26.12 -11.38
C GLY A 252 -20.44 27.26 -12.41
N GLY A 253 -19.62 27.13 -13.45
CA GLY A 253 -19.65 27.98 -14.64
C GLY A 253 -19.53 27.13 -15.91
N ALA A 254 -19.93 27.65 -17.07
CA ALA A 254 -19.98 26.93 -18.36
C ALA A 254 -18.63 26.32 -18.79
N ALA A 255 -17.51 26.84 -18.33
CA ALA A 255 -16.17 26.30 -18.56
C ALA A 255 -15.93 24.99 -17.77
N ASN A 256 -16.47 24.91 -16.54
CA ASN A 256 -16.35 23.72 -15.69
C ASN A 256 -17.26 22.57 -16.13
N ALA A 257 -18.42 22.88 -16.71
CA ALA A 257 -19.31 21.86 -17.29
C ALA A 257 -18.62 21.08 -18.42
N LYS A 258 -17.80 21.73 -19.25
CA LYS A 258 -17.05 21.09 -20.33
C LYS A 258 -15.93 20.21 -19.79
N ALA A 259 -15.19 20.65 -18.78
CA ALA A 259 -14.14 19.89 -18.11
C ALA A 259 -14.72 18.65 -17.39
N SER A 260 -15.90 18.81 -16.76
CA SER A 260 -16.64 17.74 -16.10
C SER A 260 -17.12 16.66 -17.10
N ILE A 261 -17.66 17.07 -18.26
CA ILE A 261 -18.07 16.17 -19.34
C ILE A 261 -16.86 15.43 -19.91
N ASP A 262 -15.70 16.09 -20.04
CA ASP A 262 -14.45 15.48 -20.51
C ASP A 262 -13.97 14.35 -19.57
N ALA A 263 -14.00 14.61 -18.26
CA ALA A 263 -13.65 13.61 -17.25
C ALA A 263 -14.59 12.40 -17.31
N VAL A 264 -15.91 12.64 -17.35
CA VAL A 264 -16.92 11.58 -17.45
C VAL A 264 -16.79 10.78 -18.74
N ALA A 265 -16.48 11.43 -19.87
CA ALA A 265 -16.26 10.74 -21.13
C ALA A 265 -15.05 9.79 -21.08
N ARG A 266 -13.96 10.16 -20.40
CA ARG A 266 -12.81 9.28 -20.15
C ARG A 266 -13.17 8.08 -19.27
N GLU A 267 -13.99 8.28 -18.24
CA GLU A 267 -14.49 7.20 -17.39
C GLU A 267 -15.42 6.25 -18.17
N VAL A 268 -16.22 6.76 -19.09
CA VAL A 268 -17.02 5.92 -20.00
C VAL A 268 -16.11 5.03 -20.85
N LEU A 269 -15.00 5.56 -21.36
CA LEU A 269 -14.00 4.78 -22.10
C LEU A 269 -13.32 3.70 -21.24
N GLN A 270 -13.19 3.93 -19.95
CA GLN A 270 -12.70 2.94 -18.97
C GLN A 270 -13.75 1.91 -18.53
N GLY A 271 -15.00 2.03 -19.05
CA GLY A 271 -16.09 1.10 -18.72
C GLY A 271 -16.79 1.35 -17.38
N LEU A 272 -16.43 2.40 -16.62
CA LEU A 272 -16.94 2.68 -15.27
C LEU A 272 -18.44 3.03 -15.22
N TRP A 273 -19.01 3.45 -16.34
CA TRP A 273 -20.42 3.85 -16.45
C TRP A 273 -21.34 2.76 -16.99
N GLY A 274 -20.83 1.53 -17.23
CA GLY A 274 -21.59 0.46 -17.85
C GLY A 274 -21.83 0.69 -19.34
N ASN A 275 -22.83 -0.02 -19.94
CA ASN A 275 -23.09 0.01 -21.38
C ASN A 275 -24.57 0.26 -21.72
N GLY A 276 -24.81 0.78 -22.90
CA GLY A 276 -26.17 0.91 -23.45
C GLY A 276 -27.11 1.73 -22.55
N THR A 277 -28.30 1.19 -22.31
CA THR A 277 -29.37 1.83 -21.55
C THR A 277 -28.97 2.05 -20.09
N ASP A 278 -28.22 1.12 -19.49
CA ASP A 278 -27.73 1.24 -18.10
C ASP A 278 -26.81 2.46 -17.94
N ARG A 279 -25.86 2.66 -18.87
CA ARG A 279 -25.01 3.86 -18.91
C ARG A 279 -25.83 5.14 -18.98
N ARG A 280 -26.83 5.15 -19.87
CA ARG A 280 -27.69 6.32 -20.08
C ARG A 280 -28.42 6.70 -18.79
N LEU A 281 -28.99 5.72 -18.10
CA LEU A 281 -29.68 5.92 -16.83
C LEU A 281 -28.73 6.44 -15.73
N ARG A 282 -27.54 5.85 -15.59
CA ARG A 282 -26.53 6.29 -14.61
C ARG A 282 -26.10 7.74 -14.84
N LEU A 283 -25.85 8.13 -16.09
CA LEU A 283 -25.50 9.49 -16.46
C LEU A 283 -26.64 10.46 -16.12
N GLN A 284 -27.90 10.11 -16.42
CA GLN A 284 -29.07 10.92 -16.06
C GLN A 284 -29.25 11.06 -14.55
N HIS A 285 -29.09 9.99 -13.77
CA HIS A 285 -29.12 10.04 -12.32
C HIS A 285 -28.03 10.95 -11.75
N ALA A 286 -26.85 10.94 -12.34
CA ALA A 286 -25.72 11.80 -11.97
C ALA A 286 -25.86 13.24 -12.54
N LYS A 287 -27.00 13.59 -13.14
CA LYS A 287 -27.30 14.92 -13.72
C LYS A 287 -26.39 15.33 -14.89
N PHE A 288 -25.79 14.37 -15.57
CA PHE A 288 -25.11 14.61 -16.83
C PHE A 288 -26.08 14.39 -18.00
N ASP A 289 -25.88 15.17 -19.06
CA ASP A 289 -26.55 14.90 -20.34
C ASP A 289 -25.86 13.71 -21.05
N PRO A 290 -26.52 12.54 -21.19
CA PRO A 290 -25.91 11.37 -21.78
C PRO A 290 -25.47 11.57 -23.22
N ASP A 291 -26.16 12.44 -23.96
CA ASP A 291 -25.85 12.72 -25.35
C ASP A 291 -24.61 13.63 -25.47
N ALA A 292 -24.45 14.59 -24.57
CA ALA A 292 -23.24 15.40 -24.50
C ALA A 292 -22.01 14.54 -24.13
N VAL A 293 -22.15 13.65 -23.14
CA VAL A 293 -21.08 12.71 -22.78
C VAL A 293 -20.73 11.78 -23.94
N GLN A 294 -21.75 11.24 -24.64
CA GLN A 294 -21.50 10.34 -25.77
C GLN A 294 -20.81 11.06 -26.95
N ARG A 295 -21.20 12.31 -27.24
CA ARG A 295 -20.49 13.12 -28.25
C ARG A 295 -19.00 13.26 -27.86
N ARG A 296 -18.73 13.57 -26.60
CA ARG A 296 -17.33 13.71 -26.12
C ARG A 296 -16.54 12.41 -26.16
N VAL A 297 -17.17 11.28 -25.82
CA VAL A 297 -16.58 9.94 -26.00
C VAL A 297 -16.19 9.70 -27.46
N ASN A 298 -17.08 10.02 -28.40
CA ASN A 298 -16.82 9.84 -29.82
C ASN A 298 -15.67 10.73 -30.32
N GLU A 299 -15.57 11.98 -29.83
CA GLU A 299 -14.46 12.88 -30.11
C GLU A 299 -13.13 12.32 -29.61
N LEU A 300 -13.10 11.77 -28.39
CA LEU A 300 -11.88 11.18 -27.79
C LEU A 300 -11.42 9.88 -28.48
N LEU A 301 -12.30 9.21 -29.21
CA LEU A 301 -11.97 8.02 -30.00
C LEU A 301 -11.44 8.34 -31.40
N GLN A 302 -11.67 9.58 -31.89
CA GLN A 302 -11.28 10.02 -33.23
C GLN A 302 -9.98 10.85 -33.26
N GLY A 303 -9.49 11.29 -32.09
CA GLY A 303 -8.23 12.06 -31.92
C GLY A 303 -7.15 11.28 -31.23
#